data_e7154a3969d23d26c44c2921cbb1b206
#
_entry.id   e7154a3969d23d26c44c2921cbb1b206
#
_cell.length_a   1.000
_cell.length_b   1.000
_cell.length_c   1.000
_cell.angle_alpha   90.00
_cell.angle_beta   90.00
_cell.angle_gamma   90.00
#
_symmetry.space_group_name_H-M   'P 1'
#
loop_
_entity.id
_entity.type
_entity.pdbx_description
1 polymer ?
#
loop_
_entity_poly.entity_id
_entity_poly.type
_entity_poly.pdbx_seq_one_letter_code
_entity_poly.pdbx_strand_id
1 'polypeptide(L)'
;MTDFHTLIDSYQNCACGQAHECAIRDIEIGSGLVSEAGEILKKNGFGPRLLLAADEQTLAAADGIEASLSGFTVLRHIWPSIRVATMQDVEKIEGYFDRVDGVLAVGTGSVHDPCRLACARHNVPLCLFATAPSMDGFASYSAPIVNGN
;
A
#
# COMPACT_ATOMS: atom_id res chain seq x y z
N MET A 1 -16.91 15.25 11.07
CA MET A 1 -15.99 14.74 10.02
C MET A 1 -16.82 13.74 9.22
N THR A 2 -16.94 13.91 7.91
CA THR A 2 -17.71 12.96 7.08
C THR A 2 -16.91 11.66 7.03
N ASP A 3 -17.55 10.54 7.37
CA ASP A 3 -16.96 9.22 7.27
C ASP A 3 -16.60 8.90 5.81
N PHE A 4 -15.45 8.24 5.60
CA PHE A 4 -14.94 7.91 4.28
C PHE A 4 -15.93 7.08 3.45
N HIS A 5 -16.59 6.11 4.04
CA HIS A 5 -17.60 5.29 3.36
C HIS A 5 -18.81 6.11 2.94
N THR A 6 -19.30 7.00 3.81
CA THR A 6 -20.38 7.93 3.49
C THR A 6 -20.00 8.83 2.30
N LEU A 7 -18.74 9.27 2.23
CA LEU A 7 -18.25 10.08 1.11
C LEU A 7 -18.27 9.28 -0.20
N ILE A 8 -17.74 8.06 -0.21
CA ILE A 8 -17.73 7.17 -1.38
C ILE A 8 -19.15 6.90 -1.87
N ASP A 9 -20.07 6.54 -0.96
CA ASP A 9 -21.46 6.27 -1.30
C ASP A 9 -22.16 7.47 -1.94
N SER A 10 -21.79 8.70 -1.53
CA SER A 10 -22.35 9.93 -2.11
C SER A 10 -21.99 10.13 -3.59
N TYR A 11 -20.88 9.53 -4.05
CA TYR A 11 -20.45 9.63 -5.46
C TYR A 11 -21.08 8.58 -6.38
N GLN A 12 -21.70 7.52 -5.84
CA GLN A 12 -22.36 6.49 -6.66
C GLN A 12 -23.53 7.05 -7.47
N ASN A 13 -24.19 8.10 -6.96
CA ASN A 13 -25.31 8.79 -7.62
C ASN A 13 -24.91 10.21 -8.08
N CYS A 14 -23.71 10.37 -8.60
CA CYS A 14 -23.21 11.68 -9.03
C CYS A 14 -24.05 12.25 -10.18
N ALA A 15 -24.38 13.56 -10.09
CA ALA A 15 -25.11 14.28 -11.13
C ALA A 15 -24.38 14.36 -12.49
N CYS A 16 -23.09 13.99 -12.54
CA CYS A 16 -22.32 13.92 -13.80
C CYS A 16 -22.72 12.74 -14.70
N GLY A 17 -23.52 11.78 -14.21
CA GLY A 17 -23.96 10.60 -14.96
C GLY A 17 -22.87 9.53 -15.15
N GLN A 18 -21.72 9.66 -14.50
CA GLN A 18 -20.63 8.68 -14.54
C GLN A 18 -20.68 7.79 -13.29
N ALA A 19 -20.37 6.52 -13.43
CA ALA A 19 -20.10 5.65 -12.30
C ALA A 19 -18.72 6.00 -11.68
N HIS A 20 -18.71 6.34 -10.39
CA HIS A 20 -17.49 6.59 -9.64
C HIS A 20 -17.22 5.38 -8.77
N GLU A 21 -16.25 4.55 -9.18
CA GLU A 21 -15.80 3.41 -8.41
C GLU A 21 -14.54 3.79 -7.61
N CYS A 22 -14.50 3.39 -6.35
CA CYS A 22 -13.32 3.53 -5.50
C CYS A 22 -12.86 2.16 -5.01
N ALA A 23 -11.64 1.78 -5.37
CA ALA A 23 -11.04 0.52 -4.94
C ALA A 23 -10.48 0.57 -3.51
N ILE A 24 -10.41 1.76 -2.89
CA ILE A 24 -9.95 1.92 -1.52
C ILE A 24 -11.04 1.46 -0.58
N ARG A 25 -10.71 0.50 0.29
CA ARG A 25 -11.68 -0.10 1.24
C ARG A 25 -11.69 0.59 2.59
N ASP A 26 -10.54 1.11 3.03
CA ASP A 26 -10.40 1.75 4.33
C ASP A 26 -9.29 2.79 4.29
N ILE A 27 -9.43 3.84 5.10
CA ILE A 27 -8.41 4.88 5.30
C ILE A 27 -8.32 5.18 6.79
N GLU A 28 -7.14 4.99 7.35
CA GLU A 28 -6.84 5.35 8.73
C GLU A 28 -5.91 6.58 8.77
N ILE A 29 -6.31 7.61 9.48
CA ILE A 29 -5.53 8.84 9.65
C ILE A 29 -5.41 9.15 11.13
N GLY A 30 -4.19 9.15 11.64
CA GLY A 30 -3.96 9.40 13.07
C GLY A 30 -2.49 9.38 13.44
N SER A 31 -2.22 9.63 14.71
CA SER A 31 -0.91 9.43 15.32
C SER A 31 -0.82 8.01 15.90
N GLY A 32 0.38 7.43 15.91
CA GLY A 32 0.61 6.11 16.52
C GLY A 32 0.29 4.92 15.60
N LEU A 33 -0.11 5.13 14.36
CA LEU A 33 -0.50 4.08 13.41
C LEU A 33 0.59 3.05 13.14
N VAL A 34 1.86 3.39 13.37
CA VAL A 34 2.98 2.42 13.28
C VAL A 34 2.74 1.22 14.19
N SER A 35 2.34 1.47 15.44
CA SER A 35 2.09 0.40 16.41
C SER A 35 0.76 -0.36 16.17
N GLU A 36 -0.13 0.21 15.40
CA GLU A 36 -1.46 -0.33 15.11
C GLU A 36 -1.55 -1.03 13.75
N ALA A 37 -0.49 -0.94 12.93
CA ALA A 37 -0.51 -1.44 11.55
C ALA A 37 -0.93 -2.92 11.44
N GLY A 38 -0.46 -3.78 12.33
CA GLY A 38 -0.86 -5.19 12.34
C GLY A 38 -2.34 -5.41 12.62
N GLU A 39 -2.93 -4.66 13.56
CA GLU A 39 -4.37 -4.76 13.88
C GLU A 39 -5.23 -4.18 12.74
N ILE A 40 -4.79 -3.09 12.11
CA ILE A 40 -5.45 -2.53 10.93
C ILE A 40 -5.48 -3.54 9.78
N LEU A 41 -4.36 -4.23 9.51
CA LEU A 41 -4.32 -5.27 8.50
C LEU A 41 -5.27 -6.43 8.81
N LYS A 42 -5.31 -6.91 10.05
CA LYS A 42 -6.25 -7.97 10.49
C LYS A 42 -7.71 -7.53 10.32
N LYS A 43 -8.05 -6.33 10.78
CA LYS A 43 -9.39 -5.71 10.63
C LYS A 43 -9.83 -5.70 9.16
N ASN A 44 -8.90 -5.43 8.24
CA ASN A 44 -9.15 -5.37 6.81
C ASN A 44 -9.01 -6.72 6.08
N GLY A 45 -8.93 -7.83 6.81
CA GLY A 45 -8.99 -9.18 6.26
C GLY A 45 -7.72 -9.64 5.54
N PHE A 46 -6.56 -9.07 5.86
CA PHE A 46 -5.29 -9.59 5.34
C PHE A 46 -5.01 -10.99 5.86
N GLY A 47 -4.59 -11.89 4.97
CA GLY A 47 -4.17 -13.25 5.34
C GLY A 47 -2.84 -13.26 6.11
N PRO A 48 -2.46 -14.43 6.67
CA PRO A 48 -1.36 -14.52 7.62
C PRO A 48 0.04 -14.34 7.01
N ARG A 49 0.20 -14.42 5.70
CA ARG A 49 1.49 -14.29 5.01
C ARG A 49 1.59 -12.92 4.36
N LEU A 50 2.50 -12.09 4.80
CA LEU A 50 2.60 -10.70 4.40
C LEU A 50 3.95 -10.40 3.74
N LEU A 51 3.95 -9.65 2.65
CA LEU A 51 5.15 -8.99 2.14
C LEU A 51 5.23 -7.58 2.71
N LEU A 52 6.31 -7.29 3.45
CA LEU A 52 6.70 -5.93 3.81
C LEU A 52 7.64 -5.39 2.74
N ALA A 53 7.20 -4.39 2.01
CA ALA A 53 7.96 -3.70 0.98
C ALA A 53 8.29 -2.27 1.42
N ALA A 54 9.57 -1.89 1.46
CA ALA A 54 10.03 -0.56 1.86
C ALA A 54 11.40 -0.26 1.26
N ASP A 55 11.85 0.98 1.35
CA ASP A 55 13.30 1.25 1.27
C ASP A 55 13.87 1.48 2.68
N GLU A 56 15.21 1.50 2.79
CA GLU A 56 15.88 1.63 4.10
C GLU A 56 15.46 2.92 4.83
N GLN A 57 15.27 4.03 4.12
CA GLN A 57 14.89 5.31 4.72
C GLN A 57 13.44 5.31 5.19
N THR A 58 12.53 4.79 4.38
CA THR A 58 11.10 4.76 4.71
C THR A 58 10.80 3.76 5.81
N LEU A 59 11.53 2.64 5.84
CA LEU A 59 11.43 1.67 6.94
C LEU A 59 11.92 2.28 8.26
N ALA A 60 13.04 3.02 8.23
CA ALA A 60 13.54 3.73 9.40
C ALA A 60 12.58 4.84 9.89
N ALA A 61 11.87 5.51 8.96
CA ALA A 61 10.85 6.51 9.32
C ALA A 61 9.60 5.88 9.97
N ALA A 62 9.34 4.60 9.73
CA ALA A 62 8.28 3.82 10.36
C ALA A 62 8.84 2.85 11.41
N ASP A 63 9.82 3.29 12.19
CA ASP A 63 10.45 2.47 13.23
C ASP A 63 9.42 1.85 14.17
N GLY A 64 9.54 0.55 14.42
CA GLY A 64 8.60 -0.24 15.21
C GLY A 64 7.45 -0.87 14.39
N ILE A 65 7.29 -0.58 13.09
CA ILE A 65 6.19 -1.16 12.31
C ILE A 65 6.29 -2.69 12.24
N GLU A 66 7.48 -3.25 12.13
CA GLU A 66 7.68 -4.71 12.10
C GLU A 66 7.23 -5.38 13.41
N ALA A 67 7.42 -4.71 14.54
CA ALA A 67 6.96 -5.21 15.84
C ALA A 67 5.42 -5.29 15.92
N SER A 68 4.72 -4.40 15.23
CA SER A 68 3.26 -4.41 15.16
C SER A 68 2.70 -5.58 14.34
N LEU A 69 3.50 -6.19 13.47
CA LEU A 69 3.10 -7.29 12.60
C LEU A 69 3.13 -8.66 13.30
N SER A 70 3.12 -8.68 14.63
CA SER A 70 3.05 -9.91 15.39
C SER A 70 1.81 -10.73 15.01
N GLY A 71 2.01 -12.02 14.68
CA GLY A 71 0.96 -12.91 14.20
C GLY A 71 0.91 -13.03 12.67
N PHE A 72 1.73 -12.28 11.93
CA PHE A 72 1.97 -12.50 10.51
C PHE A 72 3.28 -13.22 10.27
N THR A 73 3.33 -14.04 9.21
CA THR A 73 4.57 -14.53 8.62
C THR A 73 5.03 -13.50 7.60
N VAL A 74 6.06 -12.73 7.92
CA VAL A 74 6.50 -11.60 7.12
C VAL A 74 7.69 -11.97 6.24
N LEU A 75 7.55 -11.84 4.93
CA LEU A 75 8.64 -11.74 3.98
C LEU A 75 9.00 -10.27 3.78
N ARG A 76 10.27 -9.99 3.50
CA ARG A 76 10.76 -8.62 3.35
C ARG A 76 11.32 -8.40 1.96
N HIS A 77 10.96 -7.27 1.35
CA HIS A 77 11.63 -6.72 0.20
C HIS A 77 12.05 -5.29 0.50
N ILE A 78 13.32 -5.08 0.80
CA ILE A 78 13.84 -3.77 1.18
C ILE A 78 14.82 -3.29 0.12
N TRP A 79 14.45 -2.22 -0.58
CA TRP A 79 15.38 -1.54 -1.46
C TRP A 79 16.42 -0.75 -0.65
N PRO A 80 17.70 -0.76 -1.00
CA PRO A 80 18.68 0.14 -0.39
C PRO A 80 18.28 1.62 -0.57
N SER A 81 17.75 1.94 -1.75
CA SER A 81 17.11 3.23 -2.07
C SER A 81 16.30 3.07 -3.34
N ILE A 82 15.08 3.60 -3.37
CA ILE A 82 14.26 3.64 -4.57
C ILE A 82 13.79 5.08 -4.83
N ARG A 83 14.30 5.70 -5.88
CA ARG A 83 13.95 7.08 -6.27
C ARG A 83 12.92 7.12 -7.39
N VAL A 84 13.01 6.17 -8.30
CA VAL A 84 12.15 6.06 -9.47
C VAL A 84 11.71 4.61 -9.58
N ALA A 85 10.42 4.38 -9.61
CA ALA A 85 9.84 3.05 -9.77
C ALA A 85 10.00 2.55 -11.22
N THR A 86 10.50 1.33 -11.38
CA THR A 86 10.73 0.70 -12.69
C THR A 86 9.90 -0.57 -12.84
N MET A 87 9.73 -1.04 -14.09
CA MET A 87 9.10 -2.34 -14.34
C MET A 87 9.84 -3.50 -13.66
N GLN A 88 11.16 -3.43 -13.53
CA GLN A 88 11.94 -4.43 -12.80
C GLN A 88 11.56 -4.48 -11.32
N ASP A 89 11.22 -3.33 -10.71
CA ASP A 89 10.76 -3.29 -9.32
C ASP A 89 9.38 -3.92 -9.18
N VAL A 90 8.49 -3.73 -10.16
CA VAL A 90 7.20 -4.42 -10.22
C VAL A 90 7.40 -5.95 -10.26
N GLU A 91 8.24 -6.44 -11.16
CA GLU A 91 8.54 -7.87 -11.32
C GLU A 91 9.15 -8.49 -10.05
N LYS A 92 9.99 -7.73 -9.32
CA LYS A 92 10.52 -8.19 -8.02
C LYS A 92 9.40 -8.41 -6.99
N ILE A 93 8.41 -7.52 -6.93
CA ILE A 93 7.26 -7.67 -6.04
C ILE A 93 6.39 -8.84 -6.47
N GLU A 94 6.09 -8.97 -7.77
CA GLU A 94 5.32 -10.09 -8.33
C GLU A 94 5.95 -11.46 -7.98
N GLY A 95 7.27 -11.54 -7.90
CA GLY A 95 8.01 -12.75 -7.52
C GLY A 95 7.75 -13.28 -6.11
N TYR A 96 6.98 -12.57 -5.28
CA TYR A 96 6.58 -13.04 -3.94
C TYR A 96 5.16 -13.61 -3.88
N PHE A 97 4.33 -13.42 -4.89
CA PHE A 97 2.88 -13.60 -4.80
C PHE A 97 2.40 -15.05 -4.61
N ASP A 98 3.21 -16.03 -4.93
CA ASP A 98 2.96 -17.45 -4.59
C ASP A 98 3.14 -17.75 -3.09
N ARG A 99 3.80 -16.87 -2.34
CA ARG A 99 4.21 -17.08 -0.95
C ARG A 99 3.54 -16.15 0.05
N VAL A 100 2.78 -15.14 -0.42
CA VAL A 100 2.15 -14.13 0.42
C VAL A 100 0.66 -13.97 0.10
N ASP A 101 -0.09 -13.48 1.06
CA ASP A 101 -1.53 -13.26 0.96
C ASP A 101 -1.86 -11.76 0.79
N GLY A 102 -0.87 -10.88 0.96
CA GLY A 102 -1.02 -9.45 0.82
C GLY A 102 0.30 -8.71 0.96
N VAL A 103 0.28 -7.43 0.62
CA VAL A 103 1.45 -6.54 0.66
C VAL A 103 1.19 -5.36 1.58
N LEU A 104 2.13 -5.07 2.47
CA LEU A 104 2.26 -3.81 3.20
C LEU A 104 3.42 -3.02 2.59
N ALA A 105 3.10 -1.97 1.86
CA ALA A 105 4.10 -1.07 1.27
C ALA A 105 4.30 0.15 2.18
N VAL A 106 5.49 0.26 2.77
CA VAL A 106 5.86 1.30 3.72
C VAL A 106 6.75 2.32 3.04
N GLY A 107 6.22 3.49 2.72
CA GLY A 107 7.04 4.46 2.02
C GLY A 107 6.30 5.65 1.44
N THR A 108 6.82 6.09 0.32
CA THR A 108 6.28 7.15 -0.53
C THR A 108 5.97 6.59 -1.92
N GLY A 109 5.65 7.43 -2.91
CA GLY A 109 5.27 6.99 -4.24
C GLY A 109 6.23 6.00 -4.89
N SER A 110 7.54 6.22 -4.76
CA SER A 110 8.52 5.32 -5.37
C SER A 110 8.42 3.87 -4.86
N VAL A 111 8.04 3.67 -3.60
CA VAL A 111 7.76 2.35 -3.02
C VAL A 111 6.33 1.89 -3.34
N HIS A 112 5.37 2.82 -3.28
CA HIS A 112 3.95 2.50 -3.45
C HIS A 112 3.62 2.10 -4.89
N ASP A 113 4.18 2.78 -5.89
CA ASP A 113 3.81 2.60 -7.29
C ASP A 113 4.13 1.19 -7.83
N PRO A 114 5.32 0.60 -7.62
CA PRO A 114 5.58 -0.77 -8.07
C PRO A 114 4.71 -1.78 -7.30
N CYS A 115 4.47 -1.59 -6.00
CA CYS A 115 3.60 -2.46 -5.23
C CYS A 115 2.15 -2.37 -5.71
N ARG A 116 1.67 -1.16 -6.03
CA ARG A 116 0.31 -0.95 -6.53
C ARG A 116 0.11 -1.63 -7.88
N LEU A 117 1.01 -1.41 -8.83
CA LEU A 117 0.88 -2.02 -10.16
C LEU A 117 0.95 -3.54 -10.08
N ALA A 118 1.90 -4.10 -9.32
CA ALA A 118 2.01 -5.54 -9.11
C ALA A 118 0.73 -6.12 -8.49
N CYS A 119 0.27 -5.55 -7.39
CA CYS A 119 -0.93 -6.02 -6.70
C CYS A 119 -2.19 -5.92 -7.56
N ALA A 120 -2.34 -4.84 -8.33
CA ALA A 120 -3.49 -4.67 -9.23
C ALA A 120 -3.53 -5.73 -10.34
N ARG A 121 -2.38 -6.07 -10.92
CA ARG A 121 -2.28 -7.11 -11.99
C ARG A 121 -2.68 -8.49 -11.50
N HIS A 122 -2.41 -8.80 -10.25
CA HIS A 122 -2.61 -10.13 -9.66
C HIS A 122 -3.75 -10.20 -8.66
N ASN A 123 -4.48 -9.09 -8.46
CA ASN A 123 -5.57 -8.98 -7.48
C ASN A 123 -5.13 -9.37 -6.05
N VAL A 124 -3.92 -8.95 -5.67
CA VAL A 124 -3.37 -9.16 -4.33
C VAL A 124 -3.75 -7.99 -3.43
N PRO A 125 -4.23 -8.22 -2.20
CA PRO A 125 -4.50 -7.17 -1.23
C PRO A 125 -3.28 -6.29 -0.95
N LEU A 126 -3.49 -4.96 -0.95
CA LEU A 126 -2.44 -3.98 -0.72
C LEU A 126 -2.83 -2.99 0.37
N CYS A 127 -1.94 -2.78 1.33
CA CYS A 127 -1.97 -1.67 2.26
C CYS A 127 -0.81 -0.72 1.97
N LEU A 128 -1.09 0.57 1.83
CA LEU A 128 -0.09 1.61 1.65
C LEU A 128 0.08 2.35 2.98
N PHE A 129 1.25 2.24 3.60
CA PHE A 129 1.61 3.00 4.79
C PHE A 129 2.49 4.18 4.38
N ALA A 130 1.90 5.39 4.36
CA ALA A 130 2.59 6.61 3.93
C ALA A 130 3.52 7.12 5.03
N THR A 131 4.81 7.30 4.71
CA THR A 131 5.82 7.85 5.65
C THR A 131 6.07 9.34 5.46
N ALA A 132 5.51 9.96 4.43
CA ALA A 132 5.62 11.40 4.20
C ALA A 132 4.34 11.94 3.54
N PRO A 133 3.91 13.17 3.89
CA PRO A 133 2.72 13.80 3.31
C PRO A 133 2.99 14.48 1.95
N SER A 134 4.19 14.27 1.39
CA SER A 134 4.67 15.01 0.22
C SER A 134 4.01 14.62 -1.11
N MET A 135 3.12 13.66 -1.11
CA MET A 135 2.47 13.18 -2.33
C MET A 135 1.12 12.54 -2.04
N ASP A 136 0.28 12.58 -3.05
CA ASP A 136 -1.06 11.96 -3.09
C ASP A 136 -1.06 10.52 -3.64
N GLY A 137 0.13 9.94 -3.86
CA GLY A 137 0.33 8.62 -4.45
C GLY A 137 -0.46 7.49 -3.77
N PHE A 138 -0.77 7.61 -2.49
CA PHE A 138 -1.59 6.64 -1.75
C PHE A 138 -3.07 6.65 -2.18
N ALA A 139 -3.56 7.73 -2.80
CA ALA A 139 -4.94 7.87 -3.27
C ALA A 139 -5.06 7.96 -4.80
N SER A 140 -3.95 7.90 -5.53
CA SER A 140 -3.94 8.05 -7.00
C SER A 140 -4.37 6.77 -7.71
N TYR A 141 -5.06 6.91 -8.84
CA TYR A 141 -5.34 5.81 -9.79
C TYR A 141 -4.13 5.45 -10.65
N SER A 142 -3.15 6.33 -10.76
CA SER A 142 -1.98 6.13 -11.60
C SER A 142 -0.77 5.70 -10.78
N ALA A 143 0.02 4.81 -11.34
CA ALA A 143 1.35 4.44 -10.84
C ALA A 143 2.36 4.80 -11.94
N PRO A 144 3.09 5.91 -11.82
CA PRO A 144 4.12 6.28 -12.79
C PRO A 144 5.30 5.32 -12.71
N ILE A 145 5.35 4.38 -13.65
CA ILE A 145 6.40 3.37 -13.75
C ILE A 145 7.23 3.66 -15.00
N VAL A 146 8.54 3.74 -14.84
CA VAL A 146 9.46 3.92 -15.94
C VAL A 146 9.84 2.55 -16.53
N ASN A 147 9.65 2.40 -17.84
CA ASN A 147 10.26 1.31 -18.58
C ASN A 147 11.73 1.65 -18.70
N GLY A 148 12.59 0.96 -17.94
CA GLY A 148 14.02 1.18 -18.00
C GLY A 148 14.54 0.90 -19.42
N ASN A 149 15.21 1.89 -20.00
CA ASN A 149 16.21 1.69 -21.06
C ASN A 149 17.58 1.68 -20.39
#